data_46abf8d6437d1e2e934c48491180cde0
#
_entry.id   46abf8d6437d1e2e934c48491180cde0
#
_cell.length_a   1.000
_cell.length_b   1.000
_cell.length_c   1.000
_cell.angle_alpha   90.00
_cell.angle_beta   90.00
_cell.angle_gamma   90.00
#
_symmetry.space_group_name_H-M   'P 1'
#
loop_
_entity.id
_entity.type
_entity.pdbx_description
1 polymer ?
#
loop_
_entity_poly.entity_id
_entity_poly.type
_entity_poly.pdbx_seq_one_letter_code
_entity_poly.pdbx_strand_id
1 'polypeptide(L)'
;INGTLLLWPGIAEEQMAGKAFLVRDGVFKNTDVTLFTHVGNDLGVSWGASGSSALISAEFRFRGSSAHAAGAPWRGQSALDAALLMGQGWEYRREHLRLQQRSHYVIRDGGDQPNVVPSTASIWFYFREQDYPRTMALFEMGKRVAQGAAMMTDTKLDTVMILGSGWAAHFSKPVAEAMHANIQAVGMPAWDDKDQALAKGLQRELGQPDFGLEMQVNRQLRGAEVPQNWMGGGSDDIGDVSWNVPTVTLRFPSNIPGLPGHNWANSIAMATPIAHKGALAGAKVQALTLLDILLTPKVVTDAWDYFKTVQTKDVKYQPFIRPQDQPPIWLNKEIMDRFREQQRKLYYDPSKYKTYLEQLGIEYPTVRAQENKPRGDAAANQGPAGPGGR
;
A
#
# COMPACT_ATOMS: atom_id res chain seq x y z
N ILE A 1 -3.83 17.90 31.81
CA ILE A 1 -4.29 17.22 30.57
C ILE A 1 -4.65 15.81 30.97
N ASN A 2 -5.91 15.42 30.77
CA ASN A 2 -6.38 14.07 31.00
C ASN A 2 -6.51 13.37 29.65
N GLY A 3 -5.80 12.27 29.46
CA GLY A 3 -5.85 11.47 28.24
C GLY A 3 -4.81 10.36 28.26
N THR A 4 -4.99 9.37 27.41
CA THR A 4 -4.05 8.25 27.24
C THR A 4 -3.55 8.26 25.81
N LEU A 5 -2.25 8.27 25.63
CA LEU A 5 -1.60 8.08 24.33
C LEU A 5 -1.28 6.60 24.14
N LEU A 6 -1.87 6.01 23.11
CA LEU A 6 -1.58 4.65 22.67
C LEU A 6 -0.71 4.70 21.41
N LEU A 7 0.43 4.02 21.42
CA LEU A 7 1.31 3.89 20.26
C LEU A 7 1.17 2.50 19.65
N TRP A 8 0.69 2.46 18.42
CA TRP A 8 0.56 1.24 17.62
C TRP A 8 1.63 1.22 16.52
N PRO A 9 2.66 0.38 16.63
CA PRO A 9 3.63 0.24 15.55
C PRO A 9 2.95 -0.35 14.32
N GLY A 10 3.29 0.15 13.13
CA GLY A 10 2.88 -0.46 11.86
C GLY A 10 3.51 -1.84 11.71
N ILE A 11 2.71 -2.87 11.39
CA ILE A 11 3.17 -4.25 11.27
C ILE A 11 2.78 -4.80 9.91
N ALA A 12 3.78 -5.03 9.06
CA ALA A 12 3.69 -5.79 7.82
C ALA A 12 2.52 -5.36 6.91
N GLU A 13 2.25 -4.06 6.80
CA GLU A 13 1.15 -3.52 5.99
C GLU A 13 1.26 -3.97 4.53
N GLU A 14 2.45 -3.84 3.93
CA GLU A 14 2.74 -4.15 2.52
C GLU A 14 2.44 -5.60 2.11
N GLN A 15 2.41 -6.53 3.05
CA GLN A 15 2.14 -7.95 2.77
C GLN A 15 0.86 -8.47 3.38
N MET A 16 0.58 -8.08 4.60
CA MET A 16 -0.44 -8.74 5.42
C MET A 16 -1.65 -7.87 5.68
N ALA A 17 -1.58 -6.55 5.40
CA ALA A 17 -2.63 -5.63 5.81
C ALA A 17 -3.09 -5.91 7.26
N GLY A 18 -2.12 -5.89 8.20
CA GLY A 18 -2.25 -6.47 9.55
C GLY A 18 -3.29 -5.79 10.44
N LYS A 19 -3.62 -4.51 10.18
CA LYS A 19 -4.57 -3.75 11.02
C LYS A 19 -5.99 -4.31 10.96
N ALA A 20 -6.40 -4.97 9.87
CA ALA A 20 -7.70 -5.64 9.79
C ALA A 20 -7.86 -6.72 10.88
N PHE A 21 -6.79 -7.47 11.18
CA PHE A 21 -6.78 -8.45 12.27
C PHE A 21 -6.88 -7.77 13.64
N LEU A 22 -6.15 -6.67 13.84
CA LEU A 22 -6.22 -5.90 15.10
C LEU A 22 -7.61 -5.30 15.34
N VAL A 23 -8.25 -4.80 14.28
CA VAL A 23 -9.65 -4.30 14.35
C VAL A 23 -10.61 -5.43 14.73
N ARG A 24 -10.52 -6.59 14.05
CA ARG A 24 -11.35 -7.77 14.37
C ARG A 24 -11.20 -8.18 15.84
N ASP A 25 -9.98 -8.16 16.33
CA ASP A 25 -9.67 -8.58 17.71
C ASP A 25 -9.98 -7.48 18.76
N GLY A 26 -10.51 -6.33 18.30
CA GLY A 26 -11.03 -5.28 19.16
C GLY A 26 -9.97 -4.38 19.79
N VAL A 27 -8.78 -4.36 19.23
CA VAL A 27 -7.64 -3.56 19.74
C VAL A 27 -7.96 -2.06 19.79
N PHE A 28 -8.79 -1.55 18.89
CA PHE A 28 -9.15 -0.14 18.79
C PHE A 28 -10.44 0.25 19.53
N LYS A 29 -11.08 -0.66 20.26
CA LYS A 29 -12.37 -0.40 20.93
C LYS A 29 -12.38 0.75 21.94
N ASN A 30 -11.23 1.04 22.56
CA ASN A 30 -11.08 2.08 23.56
C ASN A 30 -10.25 3.27 23.02
N THR A 31 -10.28 3.49 21.72
CA THR A 31 -9.59 4.59 21.05
C THR A 31 -10.60 5.62 20.59
N ASP A 32 -10.42 6.88 20.99
CA ASP A 32 -11.33 7.97 20.63
C ASP A 32 -11.00 8.56 19.24
N VAL A 33 -9.72 8.68 18.92
CA VAL A 33 -9.21 9.21 17.65
C VAL A 33 -7.92 8.49 17.27
N THR A 34 -7.75 8.18 15.99
CA THR A 34 -6.50 7.61 15.45
C THR A 34 -5.82 8.62 14.53
N LEU A 35 -4.57 8.96 14.87
CA LEU A 35 -3.68 9.73 14.02
C LEU A 35 -2.69 8.78 13.34
N PHE A 36 -2.89 8.52 12.08
CA PHE A 36 -2.01 7.67 11.28
C PHE A 36 -1.02 8.52 10.46
N THR A 37 0.12 7.97 10.14
CA THR A 37 1.14 8.63 9.31
C THR A 37 1.54 7.73 8.15
N HIS A 38 1.80 8.34 7.00
CA HIS A 38 2.34 7.66 5.83
C HIS A 38 3.38 8.55 5.15
N VAL A 39 4.49 7.96 4.72
CA VAL A 39 5.49 8.67 3.93
C VAL A 39 4.88 9.20 2.63
N GLY A 40 5.24 10.41 2.26
CA GLY A 40 4.80 11.07 1.04
C GLY A 40 5.87 11.99 0.50
N ASN A 41 5.52 12.78 -0.49
CA ASN A 41 6.37 13.81 -1.08
C ASN A 41 5.88 15.24 -0.77
N ASP A 42 4.75 15.35 -0.06
CA ASP A 42 4.15 16.58 0.43
C ASP A 42 3.85 16.48 1.93
N LEU A 43 3.62 17.59 2.58
CA LEU A 43 3.09 17.67 3.93
C LEU A 43 1.60 17.96 3.84
N GLY A 44 0.77 16.94 4.04
CA GLY A 44 -0.65 17.06 3.73
C GLY A 44 -1.55 16.12 4.51
N VAL A 45 -2.82 16.48 4.54
CA VAL A 45 -3.93 15.70 5.09
C VAL A 45 -5.15 15.88 4.19
N SER A 46 -6.03 14.91 4.20
CA SER A 46 -7.34 14.97 3.52
C SER A 46 -8.44 14.40 4.42
N TRP A 47 -9.70 14.67 4.08
CA TRP A 47 -10.87 14.13 4.76
C TRP A 47 -11.87 13.52 3.76
N GLY A 48 -12.85 12.79 4.26
CA GLY A 48 -13.85 12.13 3.44
C GLY A 48 -13.37 10.80 2.85
N ALA A 49 -14.06 10.29 1.85
CA ALA A 49 -13.70 9.06 1.18
C ALA A 49 -12.34 9.22 0.48
N SER A 50 -11.37 8.38 0.82
CA SER A 50 -10.09 8.37 0.13
C SER A 50 -10.25 7.78 -1.27
N GLY A 51 -9.40 8.14 -2.21
CA GLY A 51 -9.34 7.50 -3.51
C GLY A 51 -8.72 6.09 -3.49
N SER A 52 -8.53 5.49 -2.32
CA SER A 52 -7.97 4.14 -2.17
C SER A 52 -8.96 3.05 -2.56
N SER A 53 -8.45 1.88 -2.92
CA SER A 53 -9.27 0.69 -3.17
C SER A 53 -9.41 -0.13 -1.89
N ALA A 54 -10.57 -0.79 -1.73
CA ALA A 54 -10.68 -1.93 -0.84
C ALA A 54 -9.93 -3.14 -1.44
N LEU A 55 -9.45 -4.04 -0.61
CA LEU A 55 -8.59 -5.16 -0.98
C LEU A 55 -8.97 -6.44 -0.23
N ILE A 56 -8.97 -7.56 -0.95
CA ILE A 56 -8.82 -8.90 -0.38
C ILE A 56 -7.57 -9.54 -0.98
N SER A 57 -6.65 -9.97 -0.10
CA SER A 57 -5.47 -10.76 -0.41
C SER A 57 -5.78 -12.22 -0.09
N ALA A 58 -5.78 -13.10 -1.10
CA ALA A 58 -6.18 -14.49 -0.91
C ALA A 58 -5.29 -15.48 -1.68
N GLU A 59 -4.91 -16.55 -1.02
CA GLU A 59 -4.18 -17.68 -1.62
C GLU A 59 -5.14 -18.85 -1.84
N PHE A 60 -5.13 -19.36 -3.06
CA PHE A 60 -5.88 -20.55 -3.49
C PHE A 60 -4.90 -21.71 -3.62
N ARG A 61 -5.13 -22.78 -2.88
CA ARG A 61 -4.31 -23.98 -2.87
C ARG A 61 -5.02 -25.13 -3.54
N PHE A 62 -4.33 -25.75 -4.47
CA PHE A 62 -4.82 -26.92 -5.20
C PHE A 62 -4.07 -28.16 -4.76
N ARG A 63 -4.78 -29.29 -4.78
CA ARG A 63 -4.24 -30.62 -4.50
C ARG A 63 -4.60 -31.58 -5.60
N GLY A 64 -3.62 -32.24 -6.14
CA GLY A 64 -3.71 -33.31 -7.09
C GLY A 64 -2.99 -34.59 -6.60
N SER A 65 -2.42 -35.34 -7.52
CA SER A 65 -1.63 -36.52 -7.24
C SER A 65 -0.37 -36.55 -8.11
N SER A 66 0.76 -36.97 -7.52
CA SER A 66 2.02 -37.08 -8.24
C SER A 66 2.10 -38.37 -9.08
N ALA A 67 2.84 -38.27 -10.18
CA ALA A 67 3.21 -39.40 -11.02
C ALA A 67 4.53 -39.06 -11.74
N HIS A 68 5.17 -40.09 -12.31
CA HIS A 68 6.32 -39.87 -13.18
C HIS A 68 5.84 -39.24 -14.51
N ALA A 69 6.23 -37.99 -14.76
CA ALA A 69 5.68 -37.22 -15.86
C ALA A 69 5.93 -37.79 -17.28
N ALA A 70 7.00 -38.59 -17.46
CA ALA A 70 7.26 -39.24 -18.74
C ALA A 70 6.81 -40.73 -18.75
N GLY A 71 6.92 -41.42 -17.61
CA GLY A 71 6.65 -42.87 -17.55
C GLY A 71 5.18 -43.24 -17.43
N ALA A 72 4.42 -42.45 -16.63
CA ALA A 72 3.01 -42.75 -16.36
C ALA A 72 2.23 -41.46 -15.99
N PRO A 73 2.24 -40.40 -16.82
CA PRO A 73 1.57 -39.14 -16.50
C PRO A 73 0.07 -39.29 -16.25
N TRP A 74 -0.58 -40.27 -16.88
CA TRP A 74 -2.01 -40.55 -16.71
C TRP A 74 -2.41 -41.04 -15.31
N ARG A 75 -1.45 -41.30 -14.42
CA ARG A 75 -1.68 -41.63 -13.01
C ARG A 75 -1.64 -40.40 -12.10
N GLY A 76 -1.23 -39.24 -12.63
CA GLY A 76 -1.12 -38.01 -11.89
C GLY A 76 -2.26 -37.04 -12.20
N GLN A 77 -2.45 -36.07 -11.32
CA GLN A 77 -3.36 -34.95 -11.46
C GLN A 77 -2.59 -33.70 -11.08
N SER A 78 -2.29 -32.83 -12.05
CA SER A 78 -1.42 -31.68 -11.85
C SER A 78 -2.17 -30.54 -11.14
N ALA A 79 -1.78 -30.29 -9.90
CA ALA A 79 -2.27 -29.11 -9.16
C ALA A 79 -1.78 -27.78 -9.80
N LEU A 80 -0.62 -27.80 -10.46
CA LEU A 80 -0.10 -26.64 -11.18
C LEU A 80 -1.00 -26.26 -12.36
N ASP A 81 -1.53 -27.24 -13.09
CA ASP A 81 -2.44 -26.99 -14.20
C ASP A 81 -3.72 -26.29 -13.71
N ALA A 82 -4.23 -26.69 -12.53
CA ALA A 82 -5.36 -26.01 -11.91
C ALA A 82 -5.04 -24.55 -11.56
N ALA A 83 -3.86 -24.28 -10.97
CA ALA A 83 -3.43 -22.93 -10.65
C ALA A 83 -3.26 -22.05 -11.90
N LEU A 84 -2.67 -22.59 -12.96
CA LEU A 84 -2.51 -21.90 -14.25
C LEU A 84 -3.86 -21.65 -14.93
N LEU A 85 -4.77 -22.63 -14.95
CA LEU A 85 -6.12 -22.48 -15.50
C LEU A 85 -6.95 -21.47 -14.70
N MET A 86 -6.79 -21.42 -13.37
CA MET A 86 -7.41 -20.35 -12.57
C MET A 86 -6.90 -18.97 -13.01
N GLY A 87 -5.59 -18.79 -13.15
CA GLY A 87 -4.99 -17.54 -13.63
C GLY A 87 -5.51 -17.17 -15.01
N GLN A 88 -5.42 -18.10 -15.98
CA GLN A 88 -5.89 -17.88 -17.35
C GLN A 88 -7.40 -17.62 -17.43
N GLY A 89 -8.20 -18.37 -16.69
CA GLY A 89 -9.65 -18.17 -16.63
C GLY A 89 -10.03 -16.81 -16.03
N TRP A 90 -9.23 -16.30 -15.08
CA TRP A 90 -9.39 -14.95 -14.56
C TRP A 90 -9.10 -13.89 -15.64
N GLU A 91 -8.05 -14.07 -16.47
CA GLU A 91 -7.76 -13.13 -17.57
C GLU A 91 -8.89 -13.06 -18.59
N TYR A 92 -9.49 -14.18 -18.98
CA TYR A 92 -10.70 -14.18 -19.83
C TYR A 92 -11.90 -13.49 -19.14
N ARG A 93 -12.00 -13.62 -17.84
CA ARG A 93 -13.05 -12.96 -17.06
C ARG A 93 -12.86 -11.46 -16.95
N ARG A 94 -11.61 -10.98 -17.00
CA ARG A 94 -11.23 -9.57 -16.85
C ARG A 94 -11.89 -8.67 -17.88
N GLU A 95 -12.11 -9.14 -19.10
CA GLU A 95 -12.81 -8.41 -20.16
C GLU A 95 -14.23 -7.96 -19.76
N HIS A 96 -14.87 -8.74 -18.87
CA HIS A 96 -16.25 -8.52 -18.44
C HIS A 96 -16.35 -7.92 -17.03
N LEU A 97 -15.25 -7.40 -16.49
CA LEU A 97 -15.23 -6.73 -15.20
C LEU A 97 -15.34 -5.21 -15.37
N ARG A 98 -15.69 -4.54 -14.29
CA ARG A 98 -15.68 -3.07 -14.25
C ARG A 98 -14.28 -2.54 -14.52
N LEU A 99 -14.17 -1.39 -15.18
CA LEU A 99 -12.88 -0.75 -15.50
C LEU A 99 -12.10 -0.34 -14.24
N GLN A 100 -12.80 -0.13 -13.14
CA GLN A 100 -12.24 0.30 -11.85
C GLN A 100 -11.54 -0.82 -11.08
N GLN A 101 -11.90 -2.07 -11.34
CA GLN A 101 -11.29 -3.19 -10.63
C GLN A 101 -9.78 -3.30 -10.93
N ARG A 102 -9.03 -3.74 -9.93
CA ARG A 102 -7.62 -4.12 -10.09
C ARG A 102 -7.40 -5.47 -9.43
N SER A 103 -6.87 -6.40 -10.19
CA SER A 103 -6.52 -7.72 -9.69
C SER A 103 -5.19 -8.17 -10.26
N HIS A 104 -4.39 -8.81 -9.43
CA HIS A 104 -3.05 -9.27 -9.76
C HIS A 104 -2.85 -10.62 -9.08
N TYR A 105 -1.97 -11.46 -9.63
CA TYR A 105 -1.64 -12.72 -8.99
C TYR A 105 -0.19 -13.14 -9.25
N VAL A 106 0.27 -14.05 -8.39
CA VAL A 106 1.55 -14.74 -8.55
C VAL A 106 1.35 -16.22 -8.23
N ILE A 107 2.10 -17.09 -8.91
CA ILE A 107 2.21 -18.51 -8.53
C ILE A 107 3.17 -18.58 -7.33
N ARG A 108 2.70 -19.12 -6.21
CA ARG A 108 3.48 -19.25 -4.98
C ARG A 108 4.18 -20.60 -4.88
N ASP A 109 3.48 -21.65 -5.26
CA ASP A 109 3.96 -23.03 -5.34
C ASP A 109 3.58 -23.58 -6.72
N GLY A 110 4.53 -24.15 -7.42
CA GLY A 110 4.36 -24.71 -8.75
C GLY A 110 4.96 -26.12 -8.91
N GLY A 111 5.36 -26.77 -7.82
CA GLY A 111 6.02 -28.06 -7.81
C GLY A 111 7.56 -27.95 -7.80
N ASP A 112 8.24 -29.12 -7.74
CA ASP A 112 9.69 -29.19 -7.53
C ASP A 112 10.48 -29.27 -8.83
N GLN A 113 10.16 -30.26 -9.70
CA GLN A 113 10.94 -30.54 -10.91
C GLN A 113 10.06 -31.11 -12.04
N PRO A 114 10.44 -30.90 -13.32
CA PRO A 114 9.57 -31.20 -14.47
C PRO A 114 9.21 -32.66 -14.66
N ASN A 115 9.98 -33.60 -14.13
CA ASN A 115 9.73 -35.03 -14.26
C ASN A 115 8.74 -35.61 -13.23
N VAL A 116 8.21 -34.77 -12.35
CA VAL A 116 7.20 -35.13 -11.36
C VAL A 116 5.95 -34.30 -11.57
N VAL A 117 4.79 -34.92 -11.74
CA VAL A 117 3.49 -34.21 -11.80
C VAL A 117 3.26 -33.55 -10.44
N PRO A 118 3.06 -32.20 -10.40
CA PRO A 118 2.89 -31.47 -9.15
C PRO A 118 1.61 -31.87 -8.42
N SER A 119 1.75 -32.42 -7.21
CA SER A 119 0.62 -32.81 -6.34
C SER A 119 0.06 -31.63 -5.53
N THR A 120 0.82 -30.55 -5.39
CA THR A 120 0.40 -29.29 -4.76
C THR A 120 0.76 -28.13 -5.65
N ALA A 121 -0.06 -27.10 -5.64
CA ALA A 121 0.25 -25.79 -6.21
C ALA A 121 -0.59 -24.71 -5.53
N SER A 122 -0.11 -23.48 -5.56
CA SER A 122 -0.88 -22.36 -5.07
C SER A 122 -0.69 -21.09 -5.90
N ILE A 123 -1.76 -20.31 -5.95
CA ILE A 123 -1.81 -19.01 -6.63
C ILE A 123 -2.36 -17.97 -5.65
N TRP A 124 -1.66 -16.86 -5.55
CA TRP A 124 -1.99 -15.76 -4.65
C TRP A 124 -2.52 -14.57 -5.44
N PHE A 125 -3.76 -14.16 -5.14
CA PHE A 125 -4.47 -13.05 -5.76
C PHE A 125 -4.63 -11.86 -4.83
N TYR A 126 -4.60 -10.66 -5.42
CA TYR A 126 -5.19 -9.43 -4.89
C TYR A 126 -6.44 -9.10 -5.69
N PHE A 127 -7.58 -8.92 -4.99
CA PHE A 127 -8.84 -8.45 -5.56
C PHE A 127 -9.12 -7.06 -5.01
N ARG A 128 -9.13 -6.05 -5.88
CA ARG A 128 -9.33 -4.65 -5.49
C ARG A 128 -10.51 -4.05 -6.22
N GLU A 129 -11.36 -3.34 -5.47
CA GLU A 129 -12.47 -2.55 -5.96
C GLU A 129 -12.75 -1.36 -5.02
N GLN A 130 -13.72 -0.54 -5.39
CA GLN A 130 -14.04 0.71 -4.72
C GLN A 130 -14.53 0.52 -3.27
N ASP A 131 -15.28 -0.55 -3.01
CA ASP A 131 -15.97 -0.78 -1.75
C ASP A 131 -16.10 -2.26 -1.38
N TYR A 132 -16.62 -2.49 -0.19
CA TYR A 132 -16.83 -3.84 0.35
C TYR A 132 -17.67 -4.75 -0.57
N PRO A 133 -18.91 -4.37 -1.00
CA PRO A 133 -19.74 -5.28 -1.80
C PRO A 133 -19.09 -5.69 -3.12
N ARG A 134 -18.42 -4.74 -3.79
CA ARG A 134 -17.77 -4.99 -5.07
C ARG A 134 -16.51 -5.85 -4.92
N THR A 135 -15.72 -5.61 -3.89
CA THR A 135 -14.52 -6.41 -3.59
C THR A 135 -14.90 -7.84 -3.23
N MET A 136 -15.96 -8.02 -2.41
CA MET A 136 -16.51 -9.34 -2.11
C MET A 136 -17.00 -10.06 -3.36
N ALA A 137 -17.68 -9.35 -4.26
CA ALA A 137 -18.16 -9.94 -5.52
C ALA A 137 -17.01 -10.45 -6.40
N LEU A 138 -15.88 -9.72 -6.47
CA LEU A 138 -14.66 -10.18 -7.16
C LEU A 138 -14.08 -11.43 -6.50
N PHE A 139 -13.97 -11.45 -5.18
CA PHE A 139 -13.43 -12.59 -4.43
C PHE A 139 -14.31 -13.84 -4.63
N GLU A 140 -15.63 -13.72 -4.53
CA GLU A 140 -16.55 -14.84 -4.77
C GLU A 140 -16.47 -15.33 -6.22
N MET A 141 -16.25 -14.42 -7.18
CA MET A 141 -15.98 -14.79 -8.57
C MET A 141 -14.67 -15.58 -8.69
N GLY A 142 -13.60 -15.12 -8.02
CA GLY A 142 -12.32 -15.82 -7.96
C GLY A 142 -12.46 -17.26 -7.44
N LYS A 143 -13.27 -17.48 -6.40
CA LYS A 143 -13.56 -18.82 -5.87
C LYS A 143 -14.24 -19.72 -6.90
N ARG A 144 -15.21 -19.18 -7.65
CA ARG A 144 -15.87 -19.96 -8.73
C ARG A 144 -14.91 -20.31 -9.87
N VAL A 145 -14.03 -19.39 -10.25
CA VAL A 145 -12.98 -19.66 -11.26
C VAL A 145 -12.04 -20.76 -10.77
N ALA A 146 -11.61 -20.69 -9.51
CA ALA A 146 -10.76 -21.73 -8.90
C ALA A 146 -11.44 -23.10 -8.87
N GLN A 147 -12.72 -23.15 -8.52
CA GLN A 147 -13.52 -24.40 -8.57
C GLN A 147 -13.60 -24.98 -9.98
N GLY A 148 -13.87 -24.12 -10.99
CA GLY A 148 -13.88 -24.52 -12.39
C GLY A 148 -12.53 -25.08 -12.85
N ALA A 149 -11.43 -24.42 -12.48
CA ALA A 149 -10.08 -24.88 -12.79
C ALA A 149 -9.77 -26.25 -12.17
N ALA A 150 -10.15 -26.46 -10.91
CA ALA A 150 -10.00 -27.74 -10.23
C ALA A 150 -10.81 -28.87 -10.93
N MET A 151 -12.04 -28.58 -11.34
CA MET A 151 -12.90 -29.53 -12.08
C MET A 151 -12.28 -29.90 -13.43
N MET A 152 -11.73 -28.91 -14.17
CA MET A 152 -11.13 -29.15 -15.50
C MET A 152 -9.87 -30.00 -15.44
N THR A 153 -9.18 -30.05 -14.31
CA THR A 153 -7.92 -30.79 -14.12
C THR A 153 -8.06 -32.04 -13.27
N ASP A 154 -9.29 -32.38 -12.91
CA ASP A 154 -9.61 -33.47 -11.99
C ASP A 154 -8.82 -33.42 -10.67
N THR A 155 -8.57 -32.16 -10.21
CA THR A 155 -7.90 -31.85 -8.94
C THR A 155 -8.90 -31.32 -7.92
N LYS A 156 -8.41 -30.97 -6.74
CA LYS A 156 -9.24 -30.39 -5.68
C LYS A 156 -8.76 -28.97 -5.33
N LEU A 157 -9.70 -28.04 -5.25
CA LEU A 157 -9.47 -26.79 -4.53
C LEU A 157 -9.45 -27.11 -3.03
N ASP A 158 -8.25 -27.21 -2.46
CA ASP A 158 -8.05 -27.71 -1.11
C ASP A 158 -8.38 -26.63 -0.08
N THR A 159 -7.84 -25.42 -0.27
CA THR A 159 -7.99 -24.34 0.70
C THR A 159 -8.02 -22.98 0.00
N VAL A 160 -8.85 -22.07 0.50
CA VAL A 160 -8.81 -20.64 0.18
C VAL A 160 -8.55 -19.87 1.46
N MET A 161 -7.35 -19.29 1.56
CA MET A 161 -6.91 -18.52 2.72
C MET A 161 -6.96 -17.02 2.41
N ILE A 162 -7.60 -16.24 3.28
CA ILE A 162 -7.46 -14.78 3.26
C ILE A 162 -6.19 -14.46 4.04
N LEU A 163 -5.20 -13.87 3.36
CA LEU A 163 -3.92 -13.50 3.94
C LEU A 163 -3.94 -12.10 4.55
N GLY A 164 -4.84 -11.25 4.09
CA GLY A 164 -5.03 -9.92 4.59
C GLY A 164 -6.13 -9.18 3.82
N SER A 165 -6.54 -8.04 4.34
CA SER A 165 -7.57 -7.23 3.70
C SER A 165 -7.49 -5.78 4.15
N GLY A 166 -8.10 -4.88 3.37
CA GLY A 166 -8.25 -3.48 3.73
C GLY A 166 -9.53 -2.89 3.13
N TRP A 167 -10.24 -2.09 3.91
CA TRP A 167 -11.33 -1.26 3.40
C TRP A 167 -10.76 -0.01 2.69
N ALA A 168 -11.47 0.54 1.74
CA ALA A 168 -11.21 1.88 1.26
C ALA A 168 -11.42 2.88 2.42
N ALA A 169 -10.39 3.66 2.75
CA ALA A 169 -10.41 4.52 3.92
C ALA A 169 -11.39 5.70 3.77
N HIS A 170 -11.92 6.15 4.91
CA HIS A 170 -12.68 7.39 5.03
C HIS A 170 -12.16 8.18 6.24
N PHE A 171 -11.76 9.43 6.04
CA PHE A 171 -11.09 10.22 7.06
C PHE A 171 -11.98 11.29 7.68
N SER A 172 -11.78 11.51 8.98
CA SER A 172 -12.55 12.44 9.80
C SER A 172 -12.28 13.89 9.41
N LYS A 173 -13.33 14.65 9.06
CA LYS A 173 -13.21 16.07 8.72
C LYS A 173 -12.72 16.93 9.89
N PRO A 174 -13.32 16.88 11.09
CA PRO A 174 -12.89 17.74 12.22
C PRO A 174 -11.43 17.51 12.63
N VAL A 175 -10.96 16.25 12.60
CA VAL A 175 -9.55 15.96 12.92
C VAL A 175 -8.63 16.43 11.80
N ALA A 176 -9.04 16.30 10.54
CA ALA A 176 -8.29 16.79 9.40
C ALA A 176 -8.16 18.33 9.39
N GLU A 177 -9.20 19.05 9.81
CA GLU A 177 -9.17 20.51 9.96
C GLU A 177 -8.16 20.94 11.02
N ALA A 178 -8.13 20.30 12.19
CA ALA A 178 -7.14 20.57 13.23
C ALA A 178 -5.71 20.25 12.74
N MET A 179 -5.52 19.09 12.11
CA MET A 179 -4.21 18.72 11.55
C MET A 179 -3.75 19.67 10.43
N HIS A 180 -4.67 20.12 9.58
CA HIS A 180 -4.34 21.05 8.50
C HIS A 180 -3.87 22.41 9.04
N ALA A 181 -4.48 22.92 10.11
CA ALA A 181 -4.01 24.13 10.78
C ALA A 181 -2.57 23.98 11.28
N ASN A 182 -2.22 22.83 11.83
CA ASN A 182 -0.86 22.52 12.28
C ASN A 182 0.11 22.35 11.11
N ILE A 183 -0.33 21.78 9.97
CA ILE A 183 0.46 21.74 8.74
C ILE A 183 0.82 23.16 8.28
N GLN A 184 -0.15 24.08 8.30
CA GLN A 184 0.10 25.50 7.93
C GLN A 184 1.07 26.19 8.90
N ALA A 185 1.00 25.88 10.20
CA ALA A 185 1.88 26.44 11.22
C ALA A 185 3.32 25.90 11.14
N VAL A 186 3.49 24.61 10.85
CA VAL A 186 4.81 23.96 10.75
C VAL A 186 5.49 24.29 9.42
N GLY A 187 4.74 24.23 8.30
CA GLY A 187 5.25 24.44 6.96
C GLY A 187 6.12 23.28 6.44
N MET A 188 6.55 23.40 5.18
CA MET A 188 7.50 22.46 4.58
C MET A 188 8.89 22.57 5.25
N PRO A 189 9.66 21.48 5.25
CA PRO A 189 11.05 21.53 5.72
C PRO A 189 11.88 22.56 4.94
N ALA A 190 12.89 23.13 5.60
CA ALA A 190 13.89 23.95 4.93
C ALA A 190 14.86 23.05 4.12
N TRP A 191 14.53 22.84 2.88
CA TRP A 191 15.41 22.15 1.93
C TRP A 191 16.59 23.04 1.55
N ASP A 192 17.79 22.48 1.62
CA ASP A 192 18.99 23.16 1.14
C ASP A 192 19.33 22.75 -0.31
N ASP A 193 20.40 23.37 -0.86
CA ASP A 193 20.83 23.10 -2.24
C ASP A 193 21.23 21.66 -2.47
N LYS A 194 21.73 20.96 -1.45
CA LYS A 194 22.12 19.56 -1.52
C LYS A 194 20.91 18.63 -1.64
N ASP A 195 19.84 18.93 -0.89
CA ASP A 195 18.57 18.22 -0.97
C ASP A 195 17.96 18.35 -2.37
N GLN A 196 17.92 19.59 -2.88
CA GLN A 196 17.40 19.87 -4.21
C GLN A 196 18.26 19.22 -5.32
N ALA A 197 19.59 19.22 -5.16
CA ALA A 197 20.49 18.58 -6.11
C ALA A 197 20.26 17.06 -6.18
N LEU A 198 20.11 16.38 -5.04
CA LEU A 198 19.79 14.95 -5.01
C LEU A 198 18.43 14.67 -5.64
N ALA A 199 17.41 15.44 -5.26
CA ALA A 199 16.05 15.24 -5.79
C ALA A 199 16.02 15.34 -7.31
N LYS A 200 16.58 16.42 -7.86
CA LYS A 200 16.70 16.63 -9.31
C LYS A 200 17.56 15.58 -9.99
N GLY A 201 18.65 15.15 -9.32
CA GLY A 201 19.53 14.09 -9.83
C GLY A 201 18.80 12.77 -10.00
N LEU A 202 18.05 12.32 -9.02
CA LEU A 202 17.26 11.08 -9.07
C LEU A 202 16.10 11.18 -10.08
N GLN A 203 15.41 12.32 -10.15
CA GLN A 203 14.36 12.56 -11.14
C GLN A 203 14.93 12.42 -12.57
N ARG A 204 16.07 13.03 -12.88
CA ARG A 204 16.74 12.89 -14.19
C ARG A 204 17.18 11.45 -14.48
N GLU A 205 17.77 10.77 -13.50
CA GLU A 205 18.22 9.38 -13.67
C GLU A 205 17.06 8.45 -14.06
N LEU A 206 15.85 8.76 -13.59
CA LEU A 206 14.64 8.01 -13.89
C LEU A 206 13.84 8.57 -15.10
N GLY A 207 14.39 9.53 -15.81
CA GLY A 207 13.71 10.15 -16.95
C GLY A 207 12.48 10.97 -16.59
N GLN A 208 12.38 11.41 -15.31
CA GLN A 208 11.30 12.27 -14.84
C GLN A 208 11.69 13.75 -14.98
N PRO A 209 10.70 14.66 -15.05
CA PRO A 209 10.96 16.09 -14.95
C PRO A 209 11.68 16.44 -13.63
N ASP A 210 12.75 17.24 -13.70
CA ASP A 210 13.63 17.55 -12.59
C ASP A 210 13.19 18.83 -11.81
N PHE A 211 11.95 18.85 -11.34
CA PHE A 211 11.40 20.00 -10.60
C PHE A 211 11.87 20.06 -9.13
N GLY A 212 12.52 19.00 -8.62
CA GLY A 212 13.05 18.98 -7.25
C GLY A 212 12.00 18.64 -6.20
N LEU A 213 12.19 19.20 -5.00
CA LEU A 213 11.30 19.01 -3.83
C LEU A 213 10.27 20.13 -3.76
N GLU A 214 9.08 19.80 -3.24
CA GLU A 214 8.05 20.78 -2.95
C GLU A 214 8.49 21.77 -1.86
N MET A 215 8.24 23.08 -2.13
CA MET A 215 8.66 24.15 -1.22
C MET A 215 7.52 24.70 -0.37
N GLN A 216 6.27 24.38 -0.69
CA GLN A 216 5.10 24.98 -0.04
C GLN A 216 4.08 23.92 0.33
N VAL A 217 3.42 24.10 1.47
CA VAL A 217 2.24 23.32 1.85
C VAL A 217 1.01 23.77 1.05
N ASN A 218 0.11 22.84 0.79
CA ASN A 218 -1.16 23.18 0.19
C ASN A 218 -2.00 24.02 1.17
N ARG A 219 -2.42 25.21 0.75
CA ARG A 219 -3.21 26.14 1.56
C ARG A 219 -4.66 25.67 1.77
N GLN A 220 -5.17 24.81 0.89
CA GLN A 220 -6.52 24.31 0.98
C GLN A 220 -6.52 22.88 1.52
N LEU A 221 -7.37 22.65 2.53
CA LEU A 221 -7.64 21.30 2.98
C LEU A 221 -8.37 20.52 1.88
N ARG A 222 -7.78 19.42 1.45
CA ARG A 222 -8.38 18.57 0.42
C ARG A 222 -9.55 17.78 1.02
N GLY A 223 -10.75 18.04 0.50
CA GLY A 223 -11.87 17.11 0.66
C GLY A 223 -11.66 15.95 -0.33
N ALA A 224 -11.90 14.76 0.11
CA ALA A 224 -11.83 13.60 -0.76
C ALA A 224 -13.24 13.09 -1.03
N GLU A 225 -13.81 13.50 -2.15
CA GLU A 225 -14.87 12.75 -2.80
C GLU A 225 -14.21 11.78 -3.77
N VAL A 226 -14.71 10.55 -3.83
CA VAL A 226 -14.25 9.62 -4.86
C VAL A 226 -14.59 10.23 -6.22
N PRO A 227 -13.60 10.50 -7.09
CA PRO A 227 -13.88 11.10 -8.39
C PRO A 227 -14.87 10.24 -9.19
N GLN A 228 -15.78 10.87 -9.95
CA GLN A 228 -16.72 10.16 -10.81
C GLN A 228 -16.01 9.22 -11.81
N ASN A 229 -14.82 9.61 -12.26
CA ASN A 229 -13.95 8.83 -13.14
C ASN A 229 -12.89 8.03 -12.38
N TRP A 230 -13.13 7.66 -11.13
CA TRP A 230 -12.20 6.86 -10.34
C TRP A 230 -11.85 5.54 -11.05
N MET A 231 -10.55 5.30 -11.21
CA MET A 231 -10.02 4.17 -11.98
C MET A 231 -9.19 3.20 -11.13
N GLY A 232 -9.48 3.14 -9.84
CA GLY A 232 -8.72 2.34 -8.89
C GLY A 232 -7.61 3.15 -8.21
N GLY A 233 -7.03 2.57 -7.19
CA GLY A 233 -5.95 3.16 -6.38
C GLY A 233 -5.22 2.11 -5.57
N GLY A 234 -4.21 2.52 -4.83
CA GLY A 234 -3.56 1.69 -3.81
C GLY A 234 -4.56 1.31 -2.71
N SER A 235 -4.19 0.34 -1.90
CA SER A 235 -4.92 -0.06 -0.70
C SER A 235 -4.03 0.15 0.51
N ASP A 236 -4.63 0.42 1.66
CA ASP A 236 -3.94 0.59 2.93
C ASP A 236 -4.84 0.02 4.03
N ASP A 237 -4.27 -0.69 4.97
CA ASP A 237 -5.02 -1.35 6.04
C ASP A 237 -5.54 -0.37 7.12
N ILE A 238 -5.16 0.92 7.06
CA ILE A 238 -5.77 1.96 7.89
C ILE A 238 -7.26 2.14 7.58
N GLY A 239 -7.70 1.70 6.42
CA GLY A 239 -9.11 1.71 6.05
C GLY A 239 -9.98 1.02 7.09
N ASP A 240 -9.62 -0.18 7.52
CA ASP A 240 -10.37 -0.93 8.53
C ASP A 240 -10.46 -0.16 9.86
N VAL A 241 -9.37 0.48 10.28
CA VAL A 241 -9.38 1.33 11.48
C VAL A 241 -10.29 2.54 11.30
N SER A 242 -10.22 3.19 10.14
CA SER A 242 -10.99 4.41 9.85
C SER A 242 -12.50 4.20 9.88
N TRP A 243 -12.98 2.98 9.63
CA TRP A 243 -14.40 2.63 9.73
C TRP A 243 -14.84 2.17 11.12
N ASN A 244 -13.94 2.19 12.11
CA ASN A 244 -14.23 1.85 13.49
C ASN A 244 -13.97 2.99 14.47
N VAL A 245 -13.05 3.92 14.11
CA VAL A 245 -12.62 5.05 14.91
C VAL A 245 -12.42 6.27 14.02
N PRO A 246 -12.82 7.49 14.44
CA PRO A 246 -12.43 8.71 13.72
C PRO A 246 -10.93 8.78 13.47
N THR A 247 -10.52 8.76 12.22
CA THR A 247 -9.11 8.59 11.80
C THR A 247 -8.72 9.65 10.77
N VAL A 248 -7.47 10.05 10.76
CA VAL A 248 -6.82 10.80 9.68
C VAL A 248 -5.46 10.21 9.35
N THR A 249 -4.99 10.46 8.13
CA THR A 249 -3.63 10.12 7.70
C THR A 249 -2.85 11.39 7.38
N LEU A 250 -1.79 11.64 8.14
CA LEU A 250 -0.79 12.64 7.79
C LEU A 250 0.18 12.06 6.76
N ARG A 251 0.29 12.71 5.61
CA ARG A 251 1.38 12.51 4.67
C ARG A 251 2.51 13.45 5.01
N PHE A 252 3.74 12.94 5.13
CA PHE A 252 4.92 13.76 5.46
C PHE A 252 6.01 13.60 4.40
N PRO A 253 6.74 14.70 4.07
CA PRO A 253 7.58 14.78 2.88
C PRO A 253 8.95 14.11 3.08
N SER A 254 8.97 12.80 3.22
CA SER A 254 10.21 12.01 3.36
C SER A 254 10.56 11.25 2.08
N ASN A 255 9.95 11.60 0.96
CA ASN A 255 10.23 11.06 -0.36
C ASN A 255 10.34 12.19 -1.40
N ILE A 256 10.89 11.86 -2.56
CA ILE A 256 11.08 12.80 -3.67
C ILE A 256 9.89 12.67 -4.64
N PRO A 257 9.29 13.80 -5.09
CA PRO A 257 8.20 13.76 -6.06
C PRO A 257 8.58 13.10 -7.38
N GLY A 258 7.62 12.43 -8.04
CA GLY A 258 7.81 11.83 -9.36
C GLY A 258 8.59 10.51 -9.38
N LEU A 259 9.07 10.01 -8.24
CA LEU A 259 9.68 8.68 -8.18
C LEU A 259 8.60 7.59 -8.25
N PRO A 260 8.83 6.49 -9.00
CA PRO A 260 7.88 5.38 -9.05
C PRO A 260 7.80 4.69 -7.70
N GLY A 261 6.58 4.31 -7.28
CA GLY A 261 6.35 3.51 -6.08
C GLY A 261 7.01 2.13 -6.16
N HIS A 262 7.31 1.51 -5.02
CA HIS A 262 7.95 0.18 -4.93
C HIS A 262 9.22 0.05 -5.78
N ASN A 263 10.04 1.10 -5.78
CA ASN A 263 11.26 1.19 -6.59
C ASN A 263 12.47 1.50 -5.69
N TRP A 264 13.66 1.07 -6.10
CA TRP A 264 14.92 1.31 -5.40
C TRP A 264 15.20 2.80 -5.12
N ALA A 265 14.73 3.69 -5.99
CA ALA A 265 14.94 5.14 -5.83
C ALA A 265 14.24 5.70 -4.59
N ASN A 266 13.05 5.18 -4.24
CA ASN A 266 12.38 5.54 -2.99
C ASN A 266 13.20 5.11 -1.77
N SER A 267 13.82 3.94 -1.80
CA SER A 267 14.69 3.46 -0.73
C SER A 267 15.91 4.37 -0.55
N ILE A 268 16.51 4.85 -1.65
CA ILE A 268 17.59 5.82 -1.60
C ILE A 268 17.13 7.13 -0.96
N ALA A 269 16.02 7.69 -1.44
CA ALA A 269 15.47 8.93 -0.90
C ALA A 269 15.25 8.86 0.62
N MET A 270 14.68 7.75 1.09
CA MET A 270 14.38 7.52 2.51
C MET A 270 15.63 7.34 3.40
N ALA A 271 16.80 7.05 2.84
CA ALA A 271 18.05 6.94 3.57
C ALA A 271 18.82 8.29 3.69
N THR A 272 18.24 9.40 3.24
CA THR A 272 18.93 10.69 3.09
C THR A 272 18.40 11.75 4.06
N PRO A 273 19.09 12.90 4.20
CA PRO A 273 18.62 14.06 4.95
C PRO A 273 17.24 14.55 4.55
N ILE A 274 16.80 14.35 3.29
CA ILE A 274 15.45 14.67 2.82
C ILE A 274 14.41 13.94 3.70
N ALA A 275 14.55 12.63 3.83
CA ALA A 275 13.61 11.84 4.63
C ALA A 275 13.64 12.25 6.11
N HIS A 276 14.81 12.54 6.67
CA HIS A 276 14.94 12.96 8.07
C HIS A 276 14.26 14.32 8.34
N LYS A 277 14.46 15.30 7.45
CA LYS A 277 13.79 16.60 7.53
C LYS A 277 12.27 16.47 7.41
N GLY A 278 11.80 15.63 6.46
CA GLY A 278 10.39 15.34 6.27
C GLY A 278 9.75 14.66 7.48
N ALA A 279 10.40 13.62 8.03
CA ALA A 279 9.93 12.93 9.22
C ALA A 279 9.84 13.87 10.44
N LEU A 280 10.81 14.79 10.61
CA LEU A 280 10.79 15.78 11.68
C LEU A 280 9.60 16.76 11.53
N ALA A 281 9.33 17.23 10.32
CA ALA A 281 8.17 18.09 10.06
C ALA A 281 6.86 17.33 10.36
N GLY A 282 6.74 16.09 9.89
CA GLY A 282 5.59 15.22 10.20
C GLY A 282 5.41 15.00 11.70
N ALA A 283 6.49 14.72 12.43
CA ALA A 283 6.45 14.53 13.88
C ALA A 283 5.95 15.78 14.62
N LYS A 284 6.36 16.99 14.19
CA LYS A 284 5.86 18.25 14.76
C LYS A 284 4.35 18.42 14.54
N VAL A 285 3.88 18.19 13.32
CA VAL A 285 2.43 18.27 13.00
C VAL A 285 1.66 17.27 13.84
N GLN A 286 2.14 16.02 13.93
CA GLN A 286 1.49 14.97 14.70
C GLN A 286 1.40 15.33 16.19
N ALA A 287 2.48 15.82 16.77
CA ALA A 287 2.53 16.23 18.17
C ALA A 287 1.59 17.40 18.47
N LEU A 288 1.57 18.43 17.63
CA LEU A 288 0.65 19.56 17.77
C LEU A 288 -0.81 19.12 17.64
N THR A 289 -1.13 18.28 16.66
CA THR A 289 -2.50 17.78 16.49
C THR A 289 -2.94 16.93 17.69
N LEU A 290 -2.04 16.11 18.24
CA LEU A 290 -2.32 15.37 19.47
C LEU A 290 -2.60 16.31 20.64
N LEU A 291 -1.82 17.39 20.79
CA LEU A 291 -2.07 18.39 21.84
C LEU A 291 -3.42 19.09 21.64
N ASP A 292 -3.78 19.46 20.42
CA ASP A 292 -5.09 20.04 20.13
C ASP A 292 -6.25 19.12 20.54
N ILE A 293 -6.15 17.82 20.23
CA ILE A 293 -7.14 16.81 20.61
C ILE A 293 -7.25 16.70 22.14
N LEU A 294 -6.11 16.70 22.86
CA LEU A 294 -6.06 16.58 24.31
C LEU A 294 -6.54 17.85 25.04
N LEU A 295 -6.34 19.03 24.45
CA LEU A 295 -6.69 20.32 25.05
C LEU A 295 -8.08 20.80 24.64
N THR A 296 -8.63 20.31 23.53
CA THR A 296 -9.90 20.76 22.96
C THR A 296 -10.86 19.57 22.79
N PRO A 297 -11.55 19.13 23.84
CA PRO A 297 -12.48 17.97 23.79
C PRO A 297 -13.53 18.07 22.68
N LYS A 298 -13.84 19.29 22.24
CA LYS A 298 -14.77 19.52 21.13
C LYS A 298 -14.32 18.86 19.83
N VAL A 299 -13.03 18.77 19.55
CA VAL A 299 -12.51 18.10 18.35
C VAL A 299 -12.91 16.63 18.35
N VAL A 300 -12.81 15.97 19.50
CA VAL A 300 -13.22 14.56 19.66
C VAL A 300 -14.73 14.41 19.49
N THR A 301 -15.51 15.28 20.12
CA THR A 301 -16.97 15.25 20.03
C THR A 301 -17.43 15.45 18.59
N ASP A 302 -16.90 16.45 17.89
CA ASP A 302 -17.23 16.73 16.50
C ASP A 302 -16.77 15.59 15.56
N ALA A 303 -15.65 14.96 15.86
CA ALA A 303 -15.15 13.81 15.09
C ALA A 303 -16.10 12.61 15.20
N TRP A 304 -16.60 12.32 16.38
CA TRP A 304 -17.59 11.25 16.58
C TRP A 304 -18.97 11.60 16.01
N ASP A 305 -19.38 12.88 16.07
CA ASP A 305 -20.60 13.33 15.41
C ASP A 305 -20.52 13.12 13.88
N TYR A 306 -19.44 13.61 13.25
CA TYR A 306 -19.15 13.37 11.84
C TYR A 306 -19.14 11.87 11.51
N PHE A 307 -18.47 11.07 12.33
CA PHE A 307 -18.37 9.61 12.15
C PHE A 307 -19.76 8.96 12.12
N LYS A 308 -20.64 9.30 13.05
CA LYS A 308 -21.97 8.70 13.19
C LYS A 308 -22.98 9.24 12.19
N THR A 309 -22.95 10.54 11.92
CA THR A 309 -24.02 11.23 11.14
C THR A 309 -23.69 11.34 9.65
N VAL A 310 -22.41 11.27 9.29
CA VAL A 310 -21.94 11.40 7.89
C VAL A 310 -21.30 10.11 7.43
N GLN A 311 -20.20 9.70 8.07
CA GLN A 311 -19.37 8.60 7.56
C GLN A 311 -20.08 7.26 7.61
N THR A 312 -20.67 6.89 8.75
CA THR A 312 -21.28 5.56 8.99
C THR A 312 -22.81 5.57 8.92
N LYS A 313 -23.40 6.69 8.46
CA LYS A 313 -24.86 6.84 8.35
C LYS A 313 -25.48 5.73 7.50
N ASP A 314 -24.93 5.49 6.32
CA ASP A 314 -25.50 4.56 5.33
C ASP A 314 -24.61 3.33 5.09
N VAL A 315 -23.41 3.29 5.69
CA VAL A 315 -22.42 2.22 5.52
C VAL A 315 -22.06 1.64 6.86
N LYS A 316 -22.18 0.32 6.99
CA LYS A 316 -21.74 -0.41 8.18
C LYS A 316 -20.49 -1.22 7.86
N TYR A 317 -19.47 -1.07 8.69
CA TYR A 317 -18.25 -1.87 8.57
C TYR A 317 -18.54 -3.36 8.76
N GLN A 318 -17.95 -4.18 7.90
CA GLN A 318 -17.91 -5.62 8.01
C GLN A 318 -16.49 -6.09 7.66
N PRO A 319 -15.85 -6.92 8.48
CA PRO A 319 -14.52 -7.41 8.15
C PRO A 319 -14.55 -8.32 6.92
N PHE A 320 -13.56 -8.19 6.04
CA PHE A 320 -13.33 -9.15 4.96
C PHE A 320 -12.75 -10.46 5.51
N ILE A 321 -11.89 -10.35 6.53
CA ILE A 321 -11.30 -11.50 7.21
C ILE A 321 -12.35 -12.21 8.07
N ARG A 322 -12.31 -13.53 8.04
CA ARG A 322 -13.23 -14.39 8.78
C ARG A 322 -12.73 -14.62 10.21
N PRO A 323 -13.58 -15.05 11.15
CA PRO A 323 -13.14 -15.33 12.54
C PRO A 323 -12.00 -16.35 12.64
N GLN A 324 -11.96 -17.33 11.73
CA GLN A 324 -10.94 -18.37 11.71
C GLN A 324 -9.64 -18.00 10.97
N ASP A 325 -9.64 -16.91 10.20
CA ASP A 325 -8.44 -16.46 9.47
C ASP A 325 -7.39 -15.98 10.47
N GLN A 326 -6.15 -16.41 10.29
CA GLN A 326 -5.03 -16.07 11.14
C GLN A 326 -4.04 -15.16 10.41
N PRO A 327 -3.39 -14.21 11.10
CA PRO A 327 -2.33 -13.43 10.49
C PRO A 327 -1.25 -14.34 9.92
N PRO A 328 -0.89 -14.22 8.64
CA PRO A 328 0.05 -15.14 7.99
C PRO A 328 1.52 -14.78 8.34
N ILE A 329 1.89 -14.85 9.61
CA ILE A 329 3.21 -14.47 10.14
C ILE A 329 4.37 -15.27 9.53
N TRP A 330 4.07 -16.39 8.86
CA TRP A 330 5.04 -17.26 8.20
C TRP A 330 5.47 -16.79 6.80
N LEU A 331 4.75 -15.83 6.18
CA LEU A 331 4.95 -15.43 4.77
C LEU A 331 6.39 -15.05 4.44
N ASN A 332 7.08 -14.34 5.32
CA ASN A 332 8.45 -13.88 5.10
C ASN A 332 9.50 -14.65 5.89
N LYS A 333 9.11 -15.72 6.59
CA LYS A 333 10.03 -16.38 7.51
C LYS A 333 11.30 -16.87 6.82
N GLU A 334 11.18 -17.60 5.74
CA GLU A 334 12.32 -18.15 4.99
C GLU A 334 13.22 -17.05 4.42
N ILE A 335 12.63 -16.00 3.85
CA ILE A 335 13.36 -14.86 3.30
C ILE A 335 14.12 -14.15 4.43
N MET A 336 13.46 -13.90 5.56
CA MET A 336 14.08 -13.21 6.69
C MET A 336 15.14 -14.07 7.36
N ASP A 337 14.95 -15.37 7.49
CA ASP A 337 15.95 -16.29 8.02
C ASP A 337 17.21 -16.29 7.13
N ARG A 338 17.04 -16.22 5.81
CA ARG A 338 18.15 -16.18 4.84
C ARG A 338 18.93 -14.87 4.87
N PHE A 339 18.25 -13.72 5.00
CA PHE A 339 18.87 -12.40 4.79
C PHE A 339 19.12 -11.61 6.08
N ARG A 340 18.49 -11.96 7.20
CA ARG A 340 18.52 -11.17 8.45
C ARG A 340 19.93 -10.89 8.94
N GLU A 341 20.82 -11.88 8.94
CA GLU A 341 22.21 -11.70 9.41
C GLU A 341 23.01 -10.76 8.52
N GLN A 342 22.74 -10.73 7.22
CA GLN A 342 23.35 -9.80 6.28
C GLN A 342 22.81 -8.39 6.49
N GLN A 343 21.50 -8.25 6.67
CA GLN A 343 20.84 -6.98 6.92
C GLN A 343 21.31 -6.32 8.23
N ARG A 344 21.54 -7.10 9.29
CA ARG A 344 22.04 -6.58 10.58
C ARG A 344 23.36 -5.83 10.44
N LYS A 345 24.24 -6.24 9.54
CA LYS A 345 25.52 -5.58 9.27
C LYS A 345 25.36 -4.18 8.67
N LEU A 346 24.19 -3.91 8.10
CA LEU A 346 23.85 -2.64 7.47
C LEU A 346 22.99 -1.74 8.39
N TYR A 347 22.66 -2.18 9.61
CA TYR A 347 21.89 -1.35 10.53
C TYR A 347 22.71 -0.14 10.97
N TYR A 348 22.04 1.00 11.05
CA TYR A 348 22.67 2.23 11.50
C TYR A 348 23.09 2.14 12.96
N ASP A 349 24.36 2.50 13.22
CA ASP A 349 24.95 2.56 14.56
C ASP A 349 25.15 4.03 14.99
N PRO A 350 24.16 4.64 15.68
CA PRO A 350 24.24 6.03 16.10
C PRO A 350 25.30 6.29 17.18
N SER A 351 25.88 5.25 17.77
CA SER A 351 26.98 5.39 18.74
C SER A 351 28.32 5.70 18.07
N LYS A 352 28.48 5.37 16.79
CA LYS A 352 29.74 5.53 16.03
C LYS A 352 29.65 6.58 14.93
N TYR A 353 28.49 6.79 14.36
CA TYR A 353 28.29 7.64 13.18
C TYR A 353 27.17 8.66 13.42
N LYS A 354 27.33 9.87 12.90
CA LYS A 354 26.30 10.92 13.01
C LYS A 354 25.13 10.71 12.05
N THR A 355 25.41 10.07 10.92
CA THR A 355 24.38 9.76 9.90
C THR A 355 24.59 8.38 9.31
N TYR A 356 23.56 7.81 8.73
CA TYR A 356 23.64 6.53 8.03
C TYR A 356 24.56 6.60 6.79
N LEU A 357 24.53 7.72 6.07
CA LEU A 357 25.40 7.92 4.90
C LEU A 357 26.87 7.99 5.29
N GLU A 358 27.20 8.62 6.43
CA GLU A 358 28.57 8.60 6.99
C GLU A 358 29.02 7.16 7.28
N GLN A 359 28.17 6.34 7.88
CA GLN A 359 28.46 4.91 8.12
C GLN A 359 28.73 4.16 6.82
N LEU A 360 28.03 4.48 5.75
CA LEU A 360 28.21 3.86 4.44
C LEU A 360 29.37 4.46 3.63
N GLY A 361 30.05 5.51 4.14
CA GLY A 361 31.07 6.23 3.39
C GLY A 361 30.55 6.96 2.16
N ILE A 362 29.28 7.36 2.18
CA ILE A 362 28.61 8.04 1.05
C ILE A 362 28.60 9.55 1.29
N GLU A 363 29.16 10.31 0.37
CA GLU A 363 29.07 11.77 0.37
C GLU A 363 27.68 12.23 -0.08
N TYR A 364 27.14 13.26 0.58
CA TYR A 364 25.81 13.82 0.27
C TYR A 364 25.91 15.23 -0.29
N PRO A 365 25.30 15.50 -1.47
CA PRO A 365 24.63 14.56 -2.38
C PRO A 365 25.62 13.88 -3.31
N THR A 366 25.41 12.59 -3.58
CA THR A 366 26.10 11.89 -4.67
C THR A 366 25.22 11.92 -5.90
N VAL A 367 25.54 12.78 -6.85
CA VAL A 367 24.83 12.92 -8.14
C VAL A 367 25.84 12.91 -9.26
N ARG A 368 25.45 12.32 -10.42
CA ARG A 368 26.31 12.38 -11.62
C ARG A 368 26.45 13.83 -12.06
N ALA A 369 27.68 14.23 -12.42
CA ALA A 369 27.92 15.50 -13.07
C ALA A 369 27.02 15.58 -14.33
N GLN A 370 26.44 16.74 -14.58
CA GLN A 370 25.72 16.96 -15.85
C GLN A 370 26.73 16.84 -17.00
N GLU A 371 26.64 15.78 -17.79
CA GLU A 371 27.22 15.80 -19.10
C GLU A 371 26.46 16.88 -19.90
N ASN A 372 27.15 17.94 -20.32
CA ASN A 372 26.63 18.91 -21.27
C ASN A 372 26.41 18.22 -22.64
N LYS A 373 25.37 17.37 -22.72
CA LYS A 373 24.86 16.96 -24.03
C LYS A 373 24.20 18.21 -24.65
N PRO A 374 24.66 18.64 -25.84
CA PRO A 374 23.90 19.65 -26.56
C PRO A 374 22.46 19.15 -26.69
N ARG A 375 21.48 19.98 -26.39
CA ARG A 375 20.07 19.70 -26.61
C ARG A 375 19.90 19.31 -28.08
N GLY A 376 19.93 18.03 -28.37
CA GLY A 376 19.44 17.52 -29.63
C GLY A 376 17.97 17.86 -29.69
N ASP A 377 17.56 18.48 -30.77
CA ASP A 377 16.19 18.86 -31.05
C ASP A 377 15.26 17.72 -30.67
N ALA A 378 14.35 18.01 -29.75
CA ALA A 378 13.29 17.07 -29.38
C ALA A 378 12.45 16.84 -30.63
N ALA A 379 12.73 15.78 -31.35
CA ALA A 379 11.87 15.28 -32.41
C ALA A 379 10.51 15.02 -31.76
N ALA A 380 9.56 15.88 -32.12
CA ALA A 380 8.17 15.81 -31.69
C ALA A 380 7.62 14.41 -32.05
N ASN A 381 7.48 13.57 -31.06
CA ASN A 381 6.73 12.33 -31.17
C ASN A 381 5.24 12.69 -31.16
N GLN A 382 4.75 13.24 -32.27
CA GLN A 382 3.33 13.37 -32.53
C GLN A 382 2.80 11.97 -32.84
N GLY A 383 2.14 11.37 -31.88
CA GLY A 383 1.33 10.19 -32.10
C GLY A 383 0.29 10.48 -33.21
N PRO A 384 -0.10 9.48 -34.02
CA PRO A 384 -0.99 9.69 -35.14
C PRO A 384 -2.34 10.23 -34.66
N ALA A 385 -2.75 11.36 -35.25
CA ALA A 385 -4.09 11.91 -35.10
C ALA A 385 -5.12 10.87 -35.57
N GLY A 386 -6.03 10.50 -34.70
CA GLY A 386 -7.16 9.65 -35.05
C GLY A 386 -8.03 10.30 -36.14
N PRO A 387 -8.65 9.55 -37.03
CA PRO A 387 -9.47 10.09 -38.11
C PRO A 387 -10.73 10.72 -37.53
N GLY A 388 -10.94 11.99 -37.85
CA GLY A 388 -12.13 12.76 -37.53
C GLY A 388 -13.37 12.14 -38.15
N GLY A 389 -14.48 12.25 -37.38
CA GLY A 389 -15.77 11.67 -37.69
C GLY A 389 -16.51 12.22 -38.89
N ARG A 390 -17.42 11.43 -39.33
CA ARG A 390 -18.74 11.83 -39.86
C ARG A 390 -19.81 10.97 -39.17
#